data_5e140e56a0682543f6594a5e812d3035
#
_entry.id   5e140e56a0682543f6594a5e812d3035
#
_cell.length_a   1.000
_cell.length_b   1.000
_cell.length_c   1.000
_cell.angle_alpha   90.00
_cell.angle_beta   90.00
_cell.angle_gamma   90.00
#
_symmetry.space_group_name_H-M   'P 1'
#
loop_
_entity.id
_entity.type
_entity.pdbx_description
1 polymer ?
#
loop_
_entity_poly.entity_id
_entity_poly.type
_entity_poly.pdbx_seq_one_letter_code
_entity_poly.pdbx_strand_id
1 'polypeptide(L)'
;MFDSVSKFQIEQYSADFATWLLGEPVALTRLEPTELSLAAIRADSVILLQSPEVILHCEFQTDTDPDMPFRMADYRLRGYRKFPGKRMVQVVIYLRETSSELVYQTTFQAGKLCHEFEVIRIWEVPAGVLLGATGLLPYAVLGQTEDRVGVLQQVSTLIEDLPKREQSNLIAVTSVLAGLKLDRTVIQRLMRSEVMKESVIYQDILAQGEQKGRTEGEQKGRTEGRTEEARSMVNRLLIRRFGNVPIELQSKINALEIDRIESLGEDLLDFVSTNDLVTWFENV
;
A
#
# COMPACT_ATOMS: atom_id res chain seq x y z
N MET A 1 2.63 -1.89 2.76
CA MET A 1 3.63 -1.72 3.84
C MET A 1 3.15 -0.75 4.91
N PHE A 2 2.91 0.53 4.60
CA PHE A 2 2.49 1.53 5.61
C PHE A 2 1.17 1.16 6.30
N ASP A 3 0.21 0.63 5.55
CA ASP A 3 -1.08 0.17 6.08
C ASP A 3 -0.91 -0.99 7.07
N SER A 4 -0.07 -1.98 6.74
CA SER A 4 0.21 -3.12 7.62
C SER A 4 0.88 -2.69 8.92
N VAL A 5 1.81 -1.73 8.85
CA VAL A 5 2.50 -1.15 10.00
C VAL A 5 1.52 -0.37 10.88
N SER A 6 0.69 0.47 10.27
CA SER A 6 -0.32 1.27 10.99
C SER A 6 -1.41 0.38 11.60
N LYS A 7 -1.81 -0.69 10.91
CA LYS A 7 -2.74 -1.69 11.45
C LYS A 7 -2.16 -2.37 12.69
N PHE A 8 -0.93 -2.87 12.60
CA PHE A 8 -0.25 -3.44 13.75
C PHE A 8 -0.20 -2.46 14.94
N GLN A 9 0.17 -1.21 14.66
CA GLN A 9 0.34 -0.18 15.68
C GLN A 9 -0.98 0.12 16.42
N ILE A 10 -2.07 0.36 15.68
CA ILE A 10 -3.37 0.66 16.30
C ILE A 10 -3.97 -0.55 17.05
N GLU A 11 -3.75 -1.77 16.56
CA GLU A 11 -4.20 -2.99 17.24
C GLU A 11 -3.40 -3.21 18.54
N GLN A 12 -2.12 -2.92 18.57
CA GLN A 12 -1.25 -3.07 19.73
C GLN A 12 -1.51 -1.99 20.80
N TYR A 13 -1.78 -0.75 20.38
CA TYR A 13 -1.96 0.41 21.25
C TYR A 13 -3.36 1.02 21.13
N SER A 14 -4.38 0.18 21.08
CA SER A 14 -5.76 0.60 20.82
C SER A 14 -6.30 1.64 21.81
N ALA A 15 -5.84 1.63 23.06
CA ALA A 15 -6.23 2.61 24.08
C ALA A 15 -5.67 4.02 23.78
N ASP A 16 -4.42 4.12 23.30
CA ASP A 16 -3.79 5.40 22.92
C ASP A 16 -4.54 6.03 21.74
N PHE A 17 -4.86 5.22 20.73
CA PHE A 17 -5.66 5.66 19.59
C PHE A 17 -7.10 5.99 19.98
N ALA A 18 -7.72 5.24 20.90
CA ALA A 18 -9.05 5.57 21.41
C ALA A 18 -9.02 6.93 22.10
N THR A 19 -8.05 7.18 22.95
CA THR A 19 -7.90 8.47 23.64
C THR A 19 -7.70 9.61 22.64
N TRP A 20 -6.86 9.41 21.64
CA TRP A 20 -6.60 10.43 20.62
C TRP A 20 -7.81 10.72 19.72
N LEU A 21 -8.52 9.67 19.26
CA LEU A 21 -9.58 9.80 18.26
C LEU A 21 -10.99 9.91 18.84
N LEU A 22 -11.23 9.39 20.04
CA LEU A 22 -12.54 9.42 20.70
C LEU A 22 -12.59 10.43 21.85
N GLY A 23 -11.42 10.93 22.28
CA GLY A 23 -11.29 11.83 23.44
C GLY A 23 -11.35 11.11 24.80
N GLU A 24 -11.47 9.79 24.83
CA GLU A 24 -11.56 8.99 26.04
C GLU A 24 -10.86 7.63 25.89
N PRO A 25 -10.24 7.08 26.96
CA PRO A 25 -9.58 5.78 26.91
C PRO A 25 -10.61 4.66 26.93
N VAL A 26 -10.97 4.15 25.75
CA VAL A 26 -11.89 3.02 25.61
C VAL A 26 -11.09 1.76 25.30
N ALA A 27 -11.35 0.69 26.05
CA ALA A 27 -10.79 -0.63 25.72
C ALA A 27 -11.47 -1.16 24.46
N LEU A 28 -10.69 -1.25 23.38
CA LEU A 28 -11.17 -1.71 22.09
C LEU A 28 -10.55 -3.08 21.75
N THR A 29 -11.37 -3.95 21.17
CA THR A 29 -10.93 -5.24 20.62
C THR A 29 -11.09 -5.24 19.10
N ARG A 30 -10.31 -6.06 18.41
CA ARG A 30 -10.40 -6.20 16.97
C ARG A 30 -11.78 -6.74 16.55
N LEU A 31 -12.34 -6.13 15.51
CA LEU A 31 -13.50 -6.64 14.79
C LEU A 31 -13.04 -7.12 13.43
N GLU A 32 -13.29 -8.38 13.12
CA GLU A 32 -12.88 -8.94 11.82
C GLU A 32 -13.70 -8.36 10.68
N PRO A 33 -13.09 -7.87 9.58
CA PRO A 33 -13.81 -7.32 8.44
C PRO A 33 -14.81 -8.30 7.82
N THR A 34 -14.50 -9.60 7.85
CA THR A 34 -15.38 -10.69 7.40
C THR A 34 -16.68 -10.73 8.16
N GLU A 35 -16.69 -10.23 9.39
CA GLU A 35 -17.92 -10.13 10.18
C GLU A 35 -18.91 -9.11 9.61
N LEU A 36 -18.47 -8.15 8.82
CA LEU A 36 -19.33 -7.15 8.19
C LEU A 36 -19.76 -7.53 6.76
N SER A 37 -19.26 -8.65 6.22
CA SER A 37 -19.28 -8.90 4.78
C SER A 37 -20.42 -9.77 4.29
N LEU A 38 -20.96 -9.36 3.14
CA LEU A 38 -21.62 -10.22 2.14
C LEU A 38 -20.87 -10.23 0.79
N ALA A 39 -19.79 -9.49 0.64
CA ALA A 39 -18.95 -9.43 -0.56
C ALA A 39 -17.50 -9.22 -0.14
N ALA A 40 -16.54 -9.72 -0.94
CA ALA A 40 -15.13 -9.55 -0.71
C ALA A 40 -14.77 -8.04 -0.63
N ILE A 41 -14.40 -7.62 0.58
CA ILE A 41 -13.81 -6.31 0.83
C ILE A 41 -12.31 -6.48 0.57
N ARG A 42 -11.65 -5.48 0.01
CA ARG A 42 -10.18 -5.38 0.08
C ARG A 42 -9.81 -5.21 1.57
N ALA A 43 -9.69 -6.34 2.26
CA ALA A 43 -9.59 -6.40 3.74
C ALA A 43 -8.24 -5.93 4.29
N ASP A 44 -7.28 -5.61 3.41
CA ASP A 44 -5.89 -5.44 3.81
C ASP A 44 -5.62 -4.10 4.52
N SER A 45 -6.45 -3.08 4.31
CA SER A 45 -6.28 -1.74 4.87
C SER A 45 -7.32 -1.34 5.93
N VAL A 46 -8.37 -2.12 6.10
CA VAL A 46 -9.46 -1.78 7.02
C VAL A 46 -9.12 -2.14 8.44
N ILE A 47 -9.22 -1.16 9.33
CA ILE A 47 -9.03 -1.33 10.77
C ILE A 47 -10.36 -1.06 11.47
N LEU A 48 -10.88 -2.10 12.09
CA LEU A 48 -12.11 -2.05 12.88
C LEU A 48 -11.80 -2.51 14.30
N LEU A 49 -12.01 -1.61 15.25
CA LEU A 49 -11.91 -1.90 16.68
C LEU A 49 -13.26 -1.67 17.33
N GLN A 50 -13.61 -2.43 18.35
CA GLN A 50 -14.89 -2.30 19.00
C GLN A 50 -14.83 -2.42 20.52
N SER A 51 -15.75 -1.73 21.17
CA SER A 51 -16.21 -1.95 22.54
C SER A 51 -17.69 -2.37 22.53
N PRO A 52 -18.33 -2.60 23.70
CA PRO A 52 -19.77 -2.80 23.76
C PRO A 52 -20.59 -1.68 23.11
N GLU A 53 -20.13 -0.43 23.14
CA GLU A 53 -20.87 0.76 22.73
C GLU A 53 -20.37 1.42 21.46
N VAL A 54 -19.09 1.23 21.10
CA VAL A 54 -18.43 1.97 20.02
C VAL A 54 -17.74 1.02 19.04
N ILE A 55 -17.80 1.37 17.75
CA ILE A 55 -16.93 0.86 16.70
C ILE A 55 -16.05 2.01 16.24
N LEU A 56 -14.75 1.84 16.30
CA LEU A 56 -13.76 2.74 15.70
C LEU A 56 -13.28 2.15 14.39
N HIS A 57 -13.54 2.85 13.30
CA HIS A 57 -13.08 2.51 11.96
C HIS A 57 -12.00 3.51 11.52
N CYS A 58 -10.78 3.03 11.33
CA CYS A 58 -9.65 3.82 10.87
C CYS A 58 -9.14 3.33 9.52
N GLU A 59 -8.89 4.27 8.61
CA GLU A 59 -8.23 4.04 7.33
C GLU A 59 -6.94 4.88 7.30
N PHE A 60 -5.78 4.22 7.17
CA PHE A 60 -4.50 4.91 6.98
C PHE A 60 -4.16 4.96 5.48
N GLN A 61 -3.85 6.15 4.98
CA GLN A 61 -3.60 6.38 3.55
C GLN A 61 -2.29 7.12 3.33
N THR A 62 -1.48 6.64 2.40
CA THR A 62 -0.29 7.37 1.90
C THR A 62 -0.60 8.14 0.63
N ASP A 63 -1.56 7.66 -0.15
CA ASP A 63 -1.98 8.25 -1.41
C ASP A 63 -3.48 8.55 -1.37
N THR A 64 -3.94 9.45 -2.20
CA THR A 64 -5.36 9.81 -2.27
C THR A 64 -6.15 8.80 -3.08
N ASP A 65 -7.37 8.52 -2.63
CA ASP A 65 -8.32 7.62 -3.30
C ASP A 65 -9.65 8.37 -3.48
N PRO A 66 -10.10 8.64 -4.71
CA PRO A 66 -11.37 9.31 -4.98
C PRO A 66 -12.58 8.51 -4.49
N ASP A 67 -12.44 7.20 -4.32
CA ASP A 67 -13.51 6.32 -3.83
C ASP A 67 -13.57 6.27 -2.29
N MET A 68 -12.66 6.95 -1.58
CA MET A 68 -12.63 6.96 -0.12
C MET A 68 -13.96 7.37 0.52
N PRO A 69 -14.63 8.46 0.08
CA PRO A 69 -15.94 8.83 0.66
C PRO A 69 -16.99 7.73 0.51
N PHE A 70 -17.04 7.07 -0.65
CA PHE A 70 -17.94 5.93 -0.88
C PHE A 70 -17.62 4.76 0.04
N ARG A 71 -16.33 4.41 0.18
CA ARG A 71 -15.87 3.33 1.08
C ARG A 71 -16.29 3.60 2.53
N MET A 72 -16.12 4.82 3.02
CA MET A 72 -16.53 5.19 4.39
C MET A 72 -18.04 5.03 4.58
N ALA A 73 -18.85 5.43 3.60
CA ALA A 73 -20.30 5.24 3.64
C ALA A 73 -20.71 3.76 3.61
N ASP A 74 -20.09 2.96 2.75
CA ASP A 74 -20.36 1.52 2.64
C ASP A 74 -20.05 0.80 3.97
N TYR A 75 -18.89 1.07 4.56
CA TYR A 75 -18.55 0.50 5.88
C TYR A 75 -19.50 0.96 6.99
N ARG A 76 -19.96 2.21 6.95
CA ARG A 76 -20.95 2.71 7.91
C ARG A 76 -22.25 1.92 7.82
N LEU A 77 -22.76 1.69 6.61
CA LEU A 77 -24.01 0.94 6.39
C LEU A 77 -23.87 -0.53 6.82
N ARG A 78 -22.72 -1.15 6.52
CA ARG A 78 -22.43 -2.54 6.96
C ARG A 78 -22.34 -2.63 8.49
N GLY A 79 -21.62 -1.70 9.13
CA GLY A 79 -21.53 -1.62 10.58
C GLY A 79 -22.90 -1.42 11.23
N TYR A 80 -23.72 -0.51 10.70
CA TYR A 80 -25.08 -0.27 11.19
C TYR A 80 -25.98 -1.51 11.02
N ARG A 81 -25.90 -2.21 9.91
CA ARG A 81 -26.68 -3.44 9.67
C ARG A 81 -26.43 -4.48 10.73
N LYS A 82 -25.17 -4.66 11.14
CA LYS A 82 -24.76 -5.70 12.08
C LYS A 82 -24.88 -5.25 13.54
N PHE A 83 -24.57 -4.00 13.82
CA PHE A 83 -24.52 -3.44 15.16
C PHE A 83 -25.32 -2.11 15.24
N PRO A 84 -26.66 -2.15 15.07
CA PRO A 84 -27.47 -0.93 14.96
C PRO A 84 -27.46 -0.07 16.22
N GLY A 85 -27.13 -0.66 17.39
CA GLY A 85 -27.05 0.06 18.65
C GLY A 85 -25.69 0.66 18.99
N LYS A 86 -24.64 0.37 18.20
CA LYS A 86 -23.31 0.92 18.46
C LYS A 86 -23.08 2.25 17.73
N ARG A 87 -22.45 3.20 18.44
CA ARG A 87 -21.89 4.38 17.81
C ARG A 87 -20.68 3.98 16.94
N MET A 88 -20.63 4.38 15.70
CA MET A 88 -19.48 4.15 14.84
C MET A 88 -18.78 5.48 14.55
N VAL A 89 -17.52 5.60 14.93
CA VAL A 89 -16.63 6.70 14.62
C VAL A 89 -15.74 6.26 13.47
N GLN A 90 -15.62 7.11 12.45
CA GLN A 90 -14.87 6.80 11.23
C GLN A 90 -13.88 7.90 10.92
N VAL A 91 -12.62 7.52 10.78
CA VAL A 91 -11.51 8.46 10.57
C VAL A 91 -10.61 7.97 9.45
N VAL A 92 -10.33 8.84 8.48
CA VAL A 92 -9.26 8.65 7.48
C VAL A 92 -8.03 9.42 7.95
N ILE A 93 -6.89 8.76 8.02
CA ILE A 93 -5.62 9.36 8.48
C ILE A 93 -4.64 9.34 7.32
N TYR A 94 -4.39 10.50 6.74
CA TYR A 94 -3.39 10.67 5.69
C TYR A 94 -1.99 10.83 6.29
N LEU A 95 -1.06 9.95 5.87
CA LEU A 95 0.31 9.88 6.38
C LEU A 95 1.31 10.70 5.55
N ARG A 96 1.01 10.95 4.27
CA ARG A 96 1.87 11.69 3.35
C ARG A 96 1.20 12.99 2.94
N GLU A 97 1.91 14.09 3.13
CA GLU A 97 1.50 15.41 2.68
C GLU A 97 1.36 15.45 1.16
N THR A 98 0.28 16.09 0.70
CA THR A 98 -0.05 16.24 -0.71
C THR A 98 -0.83 17.54 -0.94
N SER A 99 -0.77 18.06 -2.15
CA SER A 99 -1.59 19.21 -2.60
C SER A 99 -2.96 18.79 -3.15
N SER A 100 -3.32 17.52 -3.10
CA SER A 100 -4.61 17.04 -3.61
C SER A 100 -5.76 17.49 -2.71
N GLU A 101 -6.80 18.06 -3.30
CA GLU A 101 -8.04 18.44 -2.59
C GLU A 101 -8.79 17.24 -2.00
N LEU A 102 -8.49 16.02 -2.45
CA LEU A 102 -9.13 14.81 -1.95
C LEU A 102 -8.87 14.56 -0.46
N VAL A 103 -7.77 15.07 0.11
CA VAL A 103 -7.49 14.96 1.55
C VAL A 103 -8.35 15.86 2.43
N TYR A 104 -9.19 16.71 1.83
CA TYR A 104 -10.16 17.56 2.54
C TYR A 104 -11.60 17.07 2.39
N GLN A 105 -11.81 16.00 1.65
CA GLN A 105 -13.14 15.40 1.50
C GLN A 105 -13.54 14.66 2.77
N THR A 106 -14.61 15.12 3.42
CA THR A 106 -15.16 14.57 4.66
C THR A 106 -16.57 14.02 4.50
N THR A 107 -17.11 14.06 3.27
CA THR A 107 -18.52 13.76 3.02
C THR A 107 -18.67 12.91 1.77
N PHE A 108 -19.50 11.87 1.85
CA PHE A 108 -20.06 11.15 0.71
C PHE A 108 -21.50 11.61 0.49
N GLN A 109 -21.86 11.91 -0.76
CA GLN A 109 -23.21 12.29 -1.13
C GLN A 109 -23.66 11.57 -2.40
N ALA A 110 -24.82 10.92 -2.31
CA ALA A 110 -25.50 10.29 -3.44
C ALA A 110 -27.02 10.55 -3.38
N GLY A 111 -27.50 11.53 -4.15
CA GLY A 111 -28.86 12.00 -4.08
C GLY A 111 -29.17 12.62 -2.70
N LYS A 112 -30.10 11.99 -1.96
CA LYS A 112 -30.44 12.38 -0.58
C LYS A 112 -29.63 11.68 0.50
N LEU A 113 -28.84 10.65 0.13
CA LEU A 113 -27.94 10.00 1.06
C LEU A 113 -26.73 10.92 1.29
N CYS A 114 -26.50 11.28 2.55
CA CYS A 114 -25.33 12.02 2.98
C CYS A 114 -24.68 11.25 4.14
N HIS A 115 -23.35 11.09 4.09
CA HIS A 115 -22.56 10.47 5.13
C HIS A 115 -21.30 11.29 5.39
N GLU A 116 -21.07 11.64 6.64
CA GLU A 116 -19.90 12.42 7.08
C GLU A 116 -18.94 11.53 7.87
N PHE A 117 -17.65 11.77 7.71
CA PHE A 117 -16.56 11.09 8.40
C PHE A 117 -15.43 12.08 8.69
N GLU A 118 -14.56 11.72 9.63
CA GLU A 118 -13.44 12.57 10.01
C GLU A 118 -12.22 12.30 9.13
N VAL A 119 -11.42 13.33 8.92
CA VAL A 119 -10.15 13.26 8.18
C VAL A 119 -9.07 13.94 9.00
N ILE A 120 -8.00 13.21 9.25
CA ILE A 120 -6.79 13.72 9.89
C ILE A 120 -5.67 13.71 8.88
N ARG A 121 -5.09 14.89 8.66
CA ARG A 121 -3.85 15.06 7.92
C ARG A 121 -2.74 15.14 8.96
N ILE A 122 -1.95 14.05 9.08
CA ILE A 122 -0.99 13.90 10.17
C ILE A 122 0.01 15.06 10.23
N TRP A 123 0.37 15.66 9.09
CA TRP A 123 1.29 16.79 9.00
C TRP A 123 0.74 18.10 9.57
N GLU A 124 -0.55 18.17 9.85
CA GLU A 124 -1.21 19.30 10.53
C GLU A 124 -1.33 19.07 12.05
N VAL A 125 -1.10 17.85 12.52
CA VAL A 125 -1.13 17.50 13.94
C VAL A 125 0.21 17.89 14.57
N PRO A 126 0.24 18.72 15.63
CA PRO A 126 1.48 19.06 16.30
C PRO A 126 2.24 17.80 16.77
N ALA A 127 3.53 17.70 16.47
CA ALA A 127 4.35 16.54 16.87
C ALA A 127 4.29 16.27 18.38
N GLY A 128 4.19 17.33 19.20
CA GLY A 128 4.05 17.22 20.65
C GLY A 128 2.80 16.44 21.11
N VAL A 129 1.69 16.49 20.36
CA VAL A 129 0.49 15.70 20.65
C VAL A 129 0.79 14.21 20.45
N LEU A 130 1.51 13.88 19.37
CA LEU A 130 1.85 12.51 19.01
C LEU A 130 2.96 11.92 19.92
N LEU A 131 3.80 12.75 20.50
CA LEU A 131 4.80 12.35 21.49
C LEU A 131 4.17 12.02 22.86
N GLY A 132 2.91 12.39 23.10
CA GLY A 132 2.22 12.24 24.39
C GLY A 132 1.79 10.81 24.73
N ALA A 133 1.80 9.88 23.76
CA ALA A 133 1.37 8.50 23.98
C ALA A 133 2.27 7.52 23.23
N THR A 134 2.60 6.40 23.87
CA THR A 134 3.54 5.39 23.35
C THR A 134 3.13 4.87 21.96
N GLY A 135 1.85 4.59 21.76
CA GLY A 135 1.31 4.10 20.50
C GLY A 135 1.36 5.13 19.36
N LEU A 136 1.46 6.42 19.68
CA LEU A 136 1.50 7.49 18.70
C LEU A 136 2.94 7.94 18.36
N LEU A 137 3.95 7.54 19.15
CA LEU A 137 5.35 7.93 18.94
C LEU A 137 5.84 7.76 17.49
N PRO A 138 5.56 6.64 16.81
CA PRO A 138 6.01 6.43 15.44
C PRO A 138 5.50 7.47 14.44
N TYR A 139 4.36 8.08 14.71
CA TYR A 139 3.74 9.07 13.84
C TYR A 139 4.26 10.50 14.09
N ALA A 140 4.93 10.75 15.23
CA ALA A 140 5.40 12.08 15.60
C ALA A 140 6.33 12.70 14.54
N VAL A 141 7.16 11.88 13.89
CA VAL A 141 8.04 12.31 12.81
C VAL A 141 7.28 12.81 11.57
N LEU A 142 6.02 12.40 11.39
CA LEU A 142 5.15 12.85 10.31
C LEU A 142 4.36 14.11 10.66
N GLY A 143 4.25 14.41 11.96
CA GLY A 143 3.50 15.55 12.48
C GLY A 143 4.08 16.90 12.08
N GLN A 144 3.35 17.95 12.48
CA GLN A 144 3.77 19.33 12.28
C GLN A 144 4.98 19.65 13.17
N THR A 145 6.10 19.96 12.54
CA THR A 145 7.36 20.33 13.22
C THR A 145 8.30 21.03 12.25
N GLU A 146 9.14 21.94 12.78
CA GLU A 146 10.25 22.55 12.05
C GLU A 146 11.54 21.73 12.16
N ASP A 147 11.67 20.91 13.22
CA ASP A 147 12.83 20.03 13.46
C ASP A 147 12.43 18.57 13.50
N ARG A 148 12.33 17.97 12.34
CA ARG A 148 11.92 16.58 12.15
C ARG A 148 12.97 15.59 12.66
N VAL A 149 14.25 15.96 12.57
CA VAL A 149 15.36 15.14 13.05
C VAL A 149 15.38 15.13 14.57
N GLY A 150 15.19 16.29 15.22
CA GLY A 150 15.06 16.39 16.66
C GLY A 150 13.86 15.63 17.21
N VAL A 151 12.70 15.65 16.50
CA VAL A 151 11.53 14.82 16.86
C VAL A 151 11.88 13.33 16.79
N LEU A 152 12.56 12.87 15.73
CA LEU A 152 12.97 11.46 15.62
C LEU A 152 13.93 11.07 16.75
N GLN A 153 14.82 11.97 17.16
CA GLN A 153 15.72 11.74 18.29
C GLN A 153 14.96 11.65 19.62
N GLN A 154 13.97 12.49 19.85
CA GLN A 154 13.08 12.40 21.03
C GLN A 154 12.32 11.08 21.05
N VAL A 155 11.76 10.66 19.92
CA VAL A 155 11.08 9.36 19.78
C VAL A 155 12.04 8.21 20.13
N SER A 156 13.29 8.25 19.63
CA SER A 156 14.30 7.24 19.97
C SER A 156 14.56 7.16 21.48
N THR A 157 14.72 8.31 22.14
CA THR A 157 14.95 8.39 23.58
C THR A 157 13.75 7.83 24.37
N LEU A 158 12.52 8.21 24.01
CA LEU A 158 11.32 7.72 24.68
C LEU A 158 11.13 6.20 24.50
N ILE A 159 11.52 5.65 23.36
CA ILE A 159 11.46 4.20 23.13
C ILE A 159 12.50 3.45 23.97
N GLU A 160 13.67 4.03 24.25
CA GLU A 160 14.74 3.38 25.03
C GLU A 160 14.33 3.06 26.49
N ASP A 161 13.38 3.80 27.03
CA ASP A 161 12.85 3.60 28.38
C ASP A 161 11.80 2.47 28.49
N LEU A 162 11.38 1.90 27.34
CA LEU A 162 10.36 0.86 27.29
C LEU A 162 10.95 -0.56 27.40
N PRO A 163 10.11 -1.60 27.68
CA PRO A 163 10.54 -2.98 27.62
C PRO A 163 11.12 -3.37 26.24
N LYS A 164 12.15 -4.20 26.20
CA LYS A 164 12.89 -4.56 24.98
C LYS A 164 11.99 -5.00 23.81
N ARG A 165 10.96 -5.79 24.09
CA ARG A 165 10.01 -6.27 23.07
C ARG A 165 9.22 -5.12 22.44
N GLU A 166 8.82 -4.15 23.23
CA GLU A 166 8.14 -2.95 22.74
C GLU A 166 9.09 -2.06 21.97
N GLN A 167 10.33 -1.90 22.47
CA GLN A 167 11.38 -1.14 21.77
C GLN A 167 11.56 -1.61 20.33
N SER A 168 11.74 -2.94 20.12
CA SER A 168 12.01 -3.48 18.79
C SER A 168 10.86 -3.22 17.81
N ASN A 169 9.61 -3.36 18.26
CA ASN A 169 8.44 -3.10 17.42
C ASN A 169 8.30 -1.60 17.10
N LEU A 170 8.43 -0.72 18.11
CA LEU A 170 8.31 0.72 17.90
C LEU A 170 9.44 1.27 17.03
N ILE A 171 10.67 0.78 17.18
CA ILE A 171 11.80 1.14 16.31
C ILE A 171 11.51 0.75 14.86
N ALA A 172 10.98 -0.46 14.63
CA ALA A 172 10.63 -0.93 13.30
C ALA A 172 9.54 -0.06 12.66
N VAL A 173 8.43 0.16 13.39
CA VAL A 173 7.31 1.00 12.92
C VAL A 173 7.78 2.43 12.65
N THR A 174 8.52 3.03 13.59
CA THR A 174 9.06 4.39 13.44
C THR A 174 9.98 4.50 12.23
N SER A 175 10.87 3.53 12.02
CA SER A 175 11.80 3.53 10.89
C SER A 175 11.08 3.49 9.55
N VAL A 176 10.01 2.69 9.45
CA VAL A 176 9.18 2.61 8.24
C VAL A 176 8.46 3.94 7.99
N LEU A 177 7.79 4.49 9.00
CA LEU A 177 7.03 5.75 8.85
C LEU A 177 7.97 6.95 8.60
N ALA A 178 9.10 7.03 9.30
CA ALA A 178 10.10 8.06 9.10
C ALA A 178 10.62 8.10 7.65
N GLY A 179 10.67 6.96 6.97
CA GLY A 179 11.04 6.86 5.56
C GLY A 179 10.12 7.62 4.58
N LEU A 180 8.95 8.08 5.03
CA LEU A 180 8.09 8.99 4.25
C LEU A 180 8.63 10.43 4.19
N LYS A 181 9.50 10.83 5.11
CA LYS A 181 9.93 12.22 5.31
C LYS A 181 11.43 12.41 5.50
N LEU A 182 12.21 11.37 5.84
CA LEU A 182 13.63 11.45 6.17
C LEU A 182 14.44 10.43 5.35
N ASP A 183 15.70 10.78 5.11
CA ASP A 183 16.65 9.90 4.44
C ASP A 183 17.03 8.69 5.29
N ARG A 184 17.26 7.58 4.63
CA ARG A 184 17.64 6.30 5.25
C ARG A 184 18.85 6.42 6.17
N THR A 185 19.84 7.22 5.81
CA THR A 185 21.06 7.43 6.59
C THR A 185 20.79 8.10 7.94
N VAL A 186 19.86 9.07 7.97
CA VAL A 186 19.44 9.74 9.20
C VAL A 186 18.69 8.77 10.11
N ILE A 187 17.77 8.01 9.54
CA ILE A 187 16.98 7.01 10.28
C ILE A 187 17.90 5.93 10.88
N GLN A 188 18.82 5.36 10.09
CA GLN A 188 19.74 4.32 10.56
C GLN A 188 20.68 4.80 11.66
N ARG A 189 21.08 6.08 11.66
CA ARG A 189 21.93 6.68 12.70
C ARG A 189 21.19 6.86 14.02
N LEU A 190 19.90 7.22 13.98
CA LEU A 190 19.11 7.53 15.18
C LEU A 190 18.33 6.32 15.71
N MET A 191 17.95 5.41 14.84
CA MET A 191 17.24 4.19 15.21
C MET A 191 18.22 3.00 15.21
N ARG A 192 18.35 2.33 16.35
CA ARG A 192 19.25 1.18 16.52
C ARG A 192 18.77 0.00 15.66
N SER A 193 19.29 -0.13 14.44
CA SER A 193 18.88 -1.13 13.45
C SER A 193 19.07 -2.60 13.92
N GLU A 194 19.97 -2.85 14.87
CA GLU A 194 20.19 -4.21 15.41
C GLU A 194 19.00 -4.69 16.24
N VAL A 195 18.40 -3.80 17.04
CA VAL A 195 17.21 -4.11 17.85
C VAL A 195 15.97 -4.34 16.97
N MET A 196 15.90 -3.67 15.82
CA MET A 196 14.81 -3.82 14.86
C MET A 196 14.68 -5.23 14.31
N LYS A 197 15.78 -5.99 14.20
CA LYS A 197 15.78 -7.37 13.70
C LYS A 197 14.98 -8.34 14.57
N GLU A 198 14.80 -8.03 15.84
CA GLU A 198 14.02 -8.82 16.78
C GLU A 198 12.51 -8.52 16.71
N SER A 199 12.12 -7.51 15.94
CA SER A 199 10.72 -7.10 15.78
C SER A 199 9.94 -8.08 14.92
N VAL A 200 8.79 -8.55 15.44
CA VAL A 200 7.86 -9.40 14.69
C VAL A 200 7.37 -8.69 13.43
N ILE A 201 6.99 -7.41 13.55
CA ILE A 201 6.51 -6.63 12.39
C ILE A 201 7.62 -6.44 11.34
N TYR A 202 8.88 -6.30 11.75
CA TYR A 202 9.99 -6.21 10.81
C TYR A 202 10.19 -7.53 10.04
N GLN A 203 10.09 -8.67 10.72
CA GLN A 203 10.16 -9.99 10.09
C GLN A 203 9.00 -10.20 9.10
N ASP A 204 7.80 -9.80 9.47
CA ASP A 204 6.62 -9.87 8.59
C ASP A 204 6.80 -8.99 7.33
N ILE A 205 7.34 -7.77 7.49
CA ILE A 205 7.62 -6.87 6.36
C ILE A 205 8.67 -7.48 5.43
N LEU A 206 9.73 -8.08 5.97
CA LEU A 206 10.74 -8.77 5.17
C LEU A 206 10.13 -9.93 4.39
N ALA A 207 9.38 -10.81 5.06
CA ALA A 207 8.73 -11.95 4.44
C ALA A 207 7.76 -11.54 3.33
N GLN A 208 6.96 -10.48 3.55
CA GLN A 208 6.08 -9.92 2.52
C GLN A 208 6.86 -9.35 1.34
N GLY A 209 7.97 -8.64 1.61
CA GLY A 209 8.85 -8.10 0.58
C GLY A 209 9.49 -9.18 -0.28
N GLU A 210 10.00 -10.23 0.34
CA GLU A 210 10.59 -11.40 -0.35
C GLU A 210 9.55 -12.14 -1.19
N GLN A 211 8.35 -12.37 -0.63
CA GLN A 211 7.26 -13.03 -1.35
C GLN A 211 6.82 -12.22 -2.56
N LYS A 212 6.66 -10.89 -2.39
CA LYS A 212 6.28 -9.99 -3.48
C LYS A 212 7.36 -9.98 -4.57
N GLY A 213 8.63 -9.81 -4.19
CA GLY A 213 9.76 -9.85 -5.13
C GLY A 213 9.86 -11.16 -5.88
N ARG A 214 9.60 -12.31 -5.22
CA ARG A 214 9.57 -13.61 -5.86
C ARG A 214 8.43 -13.71 -6.88
N THR A 215 7.20 -13.30 -6.49
CA THR A 215 6.03 -13.35 -7.37
C THR A 215 6.22 -12.44 -8.60
N GLU A 216 6.70 -11.21 -8.39
CA GLU A 216 7.00 -10.28 -9.49
C GLU A 216 8.10 -10.81 -10.41
N GLY A 217 9.16 -11.40 -9.83
CA GLY A 217 10.26 -12.03 -10.57
C GLY A 217 9.79 -13.23 -11.39
N GLU A 218 8.98 -14.11 -10.82
CA GLU A 218 8.40 -15.27 -11.51
C GLU A 218 7.47 -14.82 -12.66
N GLN A 219 6.62 -13.82 -12.43
CA GLN A 219 5.71 -13.31 -13.46
C GLN A 219 6.48 -12.64 -14.60
N LYS A 220 7.48 -11.82 -14.27
CA LYS A 220 8.36 -11.17 -15.25
C LYS A 220 9.12 -12.20 -16.07
N GLY A 221 9.77 -13.16 -15.40
CA GLY A 221 10.51 -14.23 -16.07
C GLY A 221 9.61 -15.09 -16.97
N ARG A 222 8.37 -15.37 -16.57
CA ARG A 222 7.38 -16.09 -17.38
C ARG A 222 7.00 -15.29 -18.64
N THR A 223 6.77 -13.98 -18.49
CA THR A 223 6.42 -13.11 -19.64
C THR A 223 7.59 -12.98 -20.59
N GLU A 224 8.81 -12.73 -20.08
CA GLU A 224 10.02 -12.64 -20.89
C GLU A 224 10.32 -13.94 -21.61
N GLY A 225 10.22 -15.08 -20.90
CA GLY A 225 10.41 -16.41 -21.48
C GLY A 225 9.41 -16.72 -22.60
N ARG A 226 8.12 -16.41 -22.41
CA ARG A 226 7.08 -16.56 -23.43
C ARG A 226 7.37 -15.70 -24.67
N THR A 227 7.79 -14.46 -24.47
CA THR A 227 8.14 -13.55 -25.57
C THR A 227 9.34 -14.06 -26.36
N GLU A 228 10.37 -14.53 -25.67
CA GLU A 228 11.57 -15.06 -26.34
C GLU A 228 11.30 -16.38 -27.09
N GLU A 229 10.48 -17.28 -26.50
CA GLU A 229 10.06 -18.51 -27.16
C GLU A 229 9.24 -18.23 -28.43
N ALA A 230 8.25 -17.33 -28.35
CA ALA A 230 7.44 -16.92 -29.50
C ALA A 230 8.31 -16.30 -30.60
N ARG A 231 9.24 -15.40 -30.22
CA ARG A 231 10.20 -14.78 -31.13
C ARG A 231 11.11 -15.81 -31.84
N SER A 232 11.63 -16.74 -31.05
CA SER A 232 12.47 -17.83 -31.57
C SER A 232 11.70 -18.73 -32.53
N MET A 233 10.44 -19.03 -32.22
CA MET A 233 9.56 -19.84 -33.06
C MET A 233 9.27 -19.13 -34.39
N VAL A 234 8.89 -17.86 -34.39
CA VAL A 234 8.62 -17.05 -35.57
C VAL A 234 9.88 -16.96 -36.43
N ASN A 235 11.03 -16.69 -35.85
CA ASN A 235 12.30 -16.64 -36.61
C ASN A 235 12.64 -17.98 -37.25
N ARG A 236 12.45 -19.11 -36.57
CA ARG A 236 12.68 -20.45 -37.14
C ARG A 236 11.72 -20.74 -38.28
N LEU A 237 10.46 -20.34 -38.19
CA LEU A 237 9.47 -20.53 -39.24
C LEU A 237 9.82 -19.67 -40.47
N LEU A 238 10.21 -18.41 -40.29
CA LEU A 238 10.66 -17.52 -41.34
C LEU A 238 11.87 -18.09 -42.10
N ILE A 239 12.91 -18.51 -41.37
CA ILE A 239 14.11 -19.11 -41.95
C ILE A 239 13.78 -20.39 -42.73
N ARG A 240 12.92 -21.25 -42.17
CA ARG A 240 12.53 -22.51 -42.84
C ARG A 240 11.74 -22.27 -44.12
N ARG A 241 10.90 -21.22 -44.14
CA ARG A 241 9.98 -20.97 -45.27
C ARG A 241 10.58 -20.10 -46.36
N PHE A 242 11.35 -19.09 -45.98
CA PHE A 242 11.88 -18.09 -46.88
C PHE A 242 13.41 -18.03 -46.96
N GLY A 243 14.11 -18.85 -46.17
CA GLY A 243 15.56 -18.81 -46.08
C GLY A 243 16.07 -17.65 -45.23
N ASN A 244 17.07 -16.93 -45.73
CA ASN A 244 17.69 -15.86 -44.96
C ASN A 244 16.76 -14.62 -44.87
N VAL A 245 16.45 -14.17 -43.68
CA VAL A 245 15.65 -12.96 -43.43
C VAL A 245 16.59 -11.75 -43.33
N PRO A 246 16.32 -10.64 -44.05
CA PRO A 246 17.13 -9.44 -43.95
C PRO A 246 17.26 -8.92 -42.51
N ILE A 247 18.46 -8.43 -42.17
CA ILE A 247 18.79 -7.96 -40.83
C ILE A 247 17.84 -6.89 -40.30
N GLU A 248 17.35 -6.02 -41.20
CA GLU A 248 16.40 -4.95 -40.89
C GLU A 248 15.06 -5.50 -40.44
N LEU A 249 14.54 -6.54 -41.08
CA LEU A 249 13.29 -7.20 -40.69
C LEU A 249 13.46 -7.98 -39.39
N GLN A 250 14.63 -8.62 -39.20
CA GLN A 250 14.96 -9.31 -37.98
C GLN A 250 15.01 -8.37 -36.77
N SER A 251 15.53 -7.15 -36.96
CA SER A 251 15.54 -6.09 -35.94
C SER A 251 14.12 -5.63 -35.60
N LYS A 252 13.24 -5.49 -36.59
CA LYS A 252 11.84 -5.15 -36.39
C LYS A 252 11.09 -6.25 -35.58
N ILE A 253 11.30 -7.52 -35.95
CA ILE A 253 10.72 -8.67 -35.21
C ILE A 253 11.17 -8.67 -33.76
N ASN A 254 12.45 -8.39 -33.49
CA ASN A 254 13.02 -8.35 -32.17
C ASN A 254 12.44 -7.21 -31.30
N ALA A 255 11.93 -6.17 -31.88
CA ALA A 255 11.30 -5.03 -31.21
C ALA A 255 9.80 -5.21 -30.96
N LEU A 256 9.17 -6.26 -31.48
CA LEU A 256 7.74 -6.52 -31.27
C LEU A 256 7.44 -6.96 -29.86
N GLU A 257 6.29 -6.53 -29.36
CA GLU A 257 5.67 -7.05 -28.14
C GLU A 257 5.02 -8.42 -28.40
N ILE A 258 4.75 -9.16 -27.33
CA ILE A 258 4.31 -10.56 -27.38
C ILE A 258 3.07 -10.75 -28.26
N ASP A 259 2.03 -9.94 -28.09
CA ASP A 259 0.77 -10.07 -28.85
C ASP A 259 1.00 -9.90 -30.36
N ARG A 260 1.94 -9.02 -30.74
CA ARG A 260 2.31 -8.78 -32.13
C ARG A 260 3.16 -9.90 -32.71
N ILE A 261 4.02 -10.51 -31.89
CA ILE A 261 4.82 -11.68 -32.30
C ILE A 261 3.90 -12.88 -32.54
N GLU A 262 2.90 -13.08 -31.67
CA GLU A 262 1.91 -14.15 -31.82
C GLU A 262 1.06 -13.94 -33.09
N SER A 263 0.55 -12.71 -33.31
CA SER A 263 -0.18 -12.37 -34.55
C SER A 263 0.68 -12.60 -35.79
N LEU A 264 1.97 -12.17 -35.76
CA LEU A 264 2.89 -12.44 -36.87
C LEU A 264 3.08 -13.94 -37.12
N GLY A 265 3.12 -14.74 -36.04
CA GLY A 265 3.24 -16.20 -36.14
C GLY A 265 2.03 -16.86 -36.80
N GLU A 266 0.83 -16.34 -36.56
CA GLU A 266 -0.40 -16.78 -37.20
C GLU A 266 -0.45 -16.35 -38.68
N ASP A 267 -0.22 -15.05 -38.98
CA ASP A 267 -0.27 -14.48 -40.31
C ASP A 267 0.81 -15.07 -41.23
N LEU A 268 1.94 -15.47 -40.65
CA LEU A 268 3.03 -16.14 -41.37
C LEU A 268 2.60 -17.39 -42.12
N LEU A 269 1.54 -18.06 -41.69
CA LEU A 269 1.01 -19.25 -42.37
C LEU A 269 0.51 -18.92 -43.80
N ASP A 270 0.03 -17.74 -44.02
CA ASP A 270 -0.54 -17.27 -45.29
C ASP A 270 0.48 -16.53 -46.18
N PHE A 271 1.66 -16.20 -45.65
CA PHE A 271 2.70 -15.52 -46.45
C PHE A 271 3.23 -16.43 -47.56
N VAL A 272 3.43 -15.89 -48.75
CA VAL A 272 3.97 -16.59 -49.92
C VAL A 272 5.42 -16.17 -50.19
N SER A 273 5.79 -14.97 -49.78
CA SER A 273 7.11 -14.37 -49.99
C SER A 273 7.57 -13.51 -48.80
N THR A 274 8.87 -13.17 -48.80
CA THR A 274 9.42 -12.19 -47.84
C THR A 274 8.82 -10.80 -47.99
N ASN A 275 8.22 -10.48 -49.15
CA ASN A 275 7.58 -9.19 -49.37
C ASN A 275 6.28 -9.06 -48.58
N ASP A 276 5.61 -10.16 -48.27
CA ASP A 276 4.42 -10.18 -47.44
C ASP A 276 4.75 -9.78 -45.99
N LEU A 277 5.92 -10.16 -45.51
CA LEU A 277 6.44 -9.71 -44.21
C LEU A 277 6.72 -8.19 -44.19
N VAL A 278 7.25 -7.63 -45.30
CA VAL A 278 7.45 -6.18 -45.43
C VAL A 278 6.11 -5.46 -45.35
N THR A 279 5.13 -5.92 -46.14
CA THR A 279 3.78 -5.35 -46.18
C THR A 279 3.07 -5.47 -44.81
N TRP A 280 3.29 -6.58 -44.09
CA TRP A 280 2.76 -6.75 -42.76
C TRP A 280 3.27 -5.66 -41.81
N PHE A 281 4.59 -5.34 -41.84
CA PHE A 281 5.15 -4.25 -41.02
C PHE A 281 4.74 -2.84 -41.45
N GLU A 282 4.24 -2.65 -42.67
CA GLU A 282 3.69 -1.37 -43.12
C GLU A 282 2.26 -1.13 -42.63
N ASN A 283 1.55 -2.20 -42.30
CA ASN A 283 0.15 -2.17 -41.84
C ASN A 283 -0.02 -2.28 -40.31
N VAL A 284 1.06 -2.39 -39.57
CA VAL A 284 1.12 -2.49 -38.10
C VAL A 284 1.68 -1.22 -37.49
#